data_eabd97e7a44984a0855621e8f64f00db
#
_entry.id   eabd97e7a44984a0855621e8f64f00db
#
_cell.length_a   1.000
_cell.length_b   1.000
_cell.length_c   1.000
_cell.angle_alpha   90.00
_cell.angle_beta   90.00
_cell.angle_gamma   90.00
#
_symmetry.space_group_name_H-M   'P 1'
#
loop_
_entity.id
_entity.type
_entity.pdbx_description
1 polymer ?
#
loop_
_entity_poly.entity_id
_entity_poly.type
_entity_poly.pdbx_seq_one_letter_code
_entity_poly.pdbx_strand_id
1 'polypeptide(L)'
;GMPVAIGAAIACPDRKVMGLIGDGSAMYTVQSLWTMARENLNITVLIFANRSYHILRGELTNVGVGNPGPRAIDMLSLDRPALDWVQMAGSMGVEANRVTDCASLEAALEDGLATDGPSLIEVVL
;
A
#
# COMPACT_ATOMS: atom_id res chain seq x y z
N GLY A 1 1.02 -0.75 9.33
CA GLY A 1 -0.06 -1.03 8.36
C GLY A 1 -0.21 -2.51 8.07
N MET A 2 0.49 -3.06 7.09
CA MET A 2 0.28 -4.45 6.64
C MET A 2 0.39 -5.53 7.74
N PRO A 3 1.40 -5.52 8.64
CA PRO A 3 1.46 -6.51 9.72
C PRO A 3 0.26 -6.47 10.67
N VAL A 4 -0.32 -5.28 10.88
CA VAL A 4 -1.54 -5.14 11.71
C VAL A 4 -2.74 -5.79 11.02
N ALA A 5 -2.88 -5.61 9.68
CA ALA A 5 -3.92 -6.27 8.91
C ALA A 5 -3.79 -7.80 8.96
N ILE A 6 -2.55 -8.34 8.89
CA ILE A 6 -2.28 -9.76 9.07
C ILE A 6 -2.76 -10.23 10.45
N GLY A 7 -2.36 -9.53 11.52
CA GLY A 7 -2.78 -9.88 12.88
C GLY A 7 -4.31 -9.85 13.05
N ALA A 8 -4.97 -8.86 12.45
CA ALA A 8 -6.43 -8.75 12.48
C ALA A 8 -7.12 -9.92 11.74
N ALA A 9 -6.60 -10.30 10.57
CA ALA A 9 -7.15 -11.43 9.80
C ALA A 9 -6.96 -12.78 10.50
N ILE A 10 -5.82 -12.97 11.15
CA ILE A 10 -5.57 -14.18 11.95
C ILE A 10 -6.51 -14.24 13.17
N ALA A 11 -6.74 -13.10 13.83
CA ALA A 11 -7.61 -13.01 14.99
C ALA A 11 -9.10 -13.13 14.64
N CYS A 12 -9.49 -12.76 13.42
CA CYS A 12 -10.87 -12.74 12.96
C CYS A 12 -10.99 -13.43 11.58
N PRO A 13 -10.80 -14.74 11.48
CA PRO A 13 -10.74 -15.47 10.21
C PRO A 13 -12.04 -15.40 9.39
N ASP A 14 -13.18 -15.22 10.07
CA ASP A 14 -14.50 -15.13 9.43
C ASP A 14 -14.83 -13.72 8.88
N ARG A 15 -13.87 -12.79 8.92
CA ARG A 15 -14.08 -11.40 8.51
C ARG A 15 -13.07 -10.97 7.47
N LYS A 16 -13.56 -10.28 6.44
CA LYS A 16 -12.68 -9.56 5.50
C LYS A 16 -11.99 -8.40 6.22
N VAL A 17 -10.69 -8.30 6.07
CA VAL A 17 -9.89 -7.18 6.60
C VAL A 17 -9.52 -6.24 5.46
N MET A 18 -9.72 -4.94 5.63
CA MET A 18 -9.21 -3.91 4.72
C MET A 18 -8.01 -3.19 5.32
N GLY A 19 -6.91 -3.10 4.57
CA GLY A 19 -5.73 -2.31 4.91
C GLY A 19 -5.63 -1.06 4.04
N LEU A 20 -5.74 0.14 4.63
CA LEU A 20 -5.59 1.43 3.94
C LEU A 20 -4.20 1.98 4.26
N ILE A 21 -3.28 2.01 3.31
CA ILE A 21 -1.86 2.20 3.58
C ILE A 21 -1.23 3.08 2.49
N GLY A 22 -0.46 4.11 2.88
CA GLY A 22 0.36 4.86 1.94
C GLY A 22 1.58 4.06 1.46
N ASP A 23 2.01 4.29 0.23
CA ASP A 23 3.14 3.60 -0.40
C ASP A 23 4.44 3.66 0.41
N GLY A 24 4.79 4.81 0.94
CA GLY A 24 5.95 4.95 1.81
C GLY A 24 5.86 4.11 3.09
N SER A 25 4.67 4.02 3.69
CA SER A 25 4.45 3.20 4.88
C SER A 25 4.45 1.70 4.56
N ALA A 26 3.95 1.32 3.39
CA ALA A 26 3.91 -0.06 2.93
C ALA A 26 5.32 -0.61 2.66
N MET A 27 6.25 0.23 2.17
CA MET A 27 7.63 -0.17 1.91
C MET A 27 8.38 -0.66 3.15
N TYR A 28 8.03 -0.20 4.36
CA TYR A 28 8.69 -0.68 5.59
C TYR A 28 8.46 -2.17 5.85
N THR A 29 7.37 -2.74 5.32
CA THR A 29 6.95 -4.11 5.61
C THR A 29 6.36 -4.80 4.39
N VAL A 30 6.90 -4.54 3.21
CA VAL A 30 6.41 -5.07 1.92
C VAL A 30 6.35 -6.61 1.90
N GLN A 31 7.27 -7.28 2.61
CA GLN A 31 7.28 -8.73 2.78
C GLN A 31 6.00 -9.30 3.45
N SER A 32 5.19 -8.45 4.06
CA SER A 32 3.87 -8.85 4.58
C SER A 32 2.97 -9.43 3.50
N LEU A 33 3.11 -9.00 2.25
CA LEU A 33 2.35 -9.54 1.11
C LEU A 33 2.59 -11.04 0.94
N TRP A 34 3.85 -11.48 1.07
CA TRP A 34 4.17 -12.91 1.02
C TRP A 34 3.50 -13.69 2.15
N THR A 35 3.47 -13.15 3.37
CA THR A 35 2.78 -13.78 4.50
C THR A 35 1.27 -13.87 4.25
N MET A 36 0.65 -12.82 3.69
CA MET A 36 -0.76 -12.82 3.35
C MET A 36 -1.10 -13.93 2.35
N ALA A 37 -0.27 -14.09 1.30
CA ALA A 37 -0.45 -15.13 0.30
C ALA A 37 -0.22 -16.54 0.87
N ARG A 38 0.89 -16.71 1.62
CA ARG A 38 1.25 -18.00 2.24
C ARG A 38 0.15 -18.55 3.13
N GLU A 39 -0.46 -17.71 3.95
CA GLU A 39 -1.50 -18.08 4.92
C GLU A 39 -2.92 -17.95 4.33
N ASN A 40 -3.03 -17.57 3.04
CA ASN A 40 -4.29 -17.32 2.35
C ASN A 40 -5.26 -16.44 3.16
N LEU A 41 -4.73 -15.33 3.69
CA LEU A 41 -5.48 -14.46 4.59
C LEU A 41 -6.51 -13.62 3.81
N ASN A 42 -7.70 -13.51 4.35
CA ASN A 42 -8.79 -12.74 3.74
C ASN A 42 -8.60 -11.23 3.94
N ILE A 43 -7.66 -10.64 3.19
CA ILE A 43 -7.24 -9.24 3.30
C ILE A 43 -7.28 -8.56 1.94
N THR A 44 -7.91 -7.40 1.84
CA THR A 44 -7.77 -6.48 0.70
C THR A 44 -6.93 -5.28 1.13
N VAL A 45 -5.77 -5.06 0.49
CA VAL A 45 -4.88 -3.94 0.79
C VAL A 45 -5.02 -2.87 -0.28
N LEU A 46 -5.33 -1.63 0.11
CA LEU A 46 -5.26 -0.46 -0.75
C LEU A 46 -3.94 0.28 -0.48
N ILE A 47 -3.12 0.41 -1.52
CA ILE A 47 -1.90 1.21 -1.46
C ILE A 47 -2.15 2.55 -2.14
N PHE A 48 -2.19 3.61 -1.34
CA PHE A 48 -2.29 4.98 -1.85
C PHE A 48 -0.91 5.46 -2.30
N ALA A 49 -0.68 5.40 -3.61
CA ALA A 49 0.62 5.65 -4.23
C ALA A 49 0.76 7.10 -4.67
N ASN A 50 1.25 7.94 -3.78
CA ASN A 50 1.62 9.32 -4.08
C ASN A 50 3.12 9.47 -4.44
N ARG A 51 3.85 8.36 -4.51
CA ARG A 51 5.28 8.26 -4.84
C ARG A 51 6.18 9.12 -3.97
N SER A 52 5.81 9.28 -2.69
CA SER A 52 6.53 10.18 -1.79
C SER A 52 6.35 9.79 -0.32
N TYR A 53 7.37 10.00 0.48
CA TYR A 53 7.25 10.09 1.93
C TYR A 53 6.63 11.45 2.32
N HIS A 54 5.38 11.69 1.90
CA HIS A 54 4.72 12.99 2.00
C HIS A 54 4.62 13.52 3.44
N ILE A 55 4.38 12.64 4.41
CA ILE A 55 4.35 13.02 5.83
C ILE A 55 5.70 13.63 6.27
N LEU A 56 6.82 13.10 5.78
CA LEU A 56 8.14 13.61 6.12
C LEU A 56 8.42 14.98 5.47
N ARG A 57 7.83 15.26 4.31
CA ARG A 57 7.87 16.61 3.71
C ARG A 57 7.16 17.62 4.59
N GLY A 58 6.00 17.25 5.15
CA GLY A 58 5.30 18.07 6.13
C GLY A 58 6.12 18.31 7.39
N GLU A 59 6.78 17.27 7.91
CA GLU A 59 7.63 17.38 9.09
C GLU A 59 8.84 18.31 8.89
N LEU A 60 9.44 18.36 7.71
CA LEU A 60 10.50 19.35 7.41
C LEU A 60 10.02 20.78 7.67
N THR A 61 8.79 21.09 7.27
CA THR A 61 8.19 22.42 7.54
C THR A 61 7.94 22.62 9.03
N ASN A 62 7.41 21.59 9.73
CA ASN A 62 7.10 21.65 11.16
C ASN A 62 8.36 21.89 12.02
N VAL A 63 9.51 21.34 11.64
CA VAL A 63 10.79 21.56 12.34
C VAL A 63 11.54 22.81 11.86
N GLY A 64 10.90 23.66 11.07
CA GLY A 64 11.43 24.97 10.66
C GLY A 64 12.29 24.95 9.40
N VAL A 65 12.32 23.85 8.62
CA VAL A 65 13.02 23.81 7.34
C VAL A 65 12.08 24.33 6.24
N GLY A 66 12.03 25.66 6.10
CA GLY A 66 11.12 26.30 5.14
C GLY A 66 11.50 26.12 3.65
N ASN A 67 12.76 25.82 3.37
CA ASN A 67 13.26 25.59 2.00
C ASN A 67 14.29 24.45 1.97
N PRO A 68 13.84 23.20 1.96
CA PRO A 68 14.72 22.04 1.92
C PRO A 68 15.49 22.01 0.59
N GLY A 69 16.78 21.68 0.66
CA GLY A 69 17.62 21.55 -0.53
C GLY A 69 17.19 20.37 -1.43
N PRO A 70 17.64 20.36 -2.71
CA PRO A 70 17.24 19.33 -3.69
C PRO A 70 17.47 17.89 -3.23
N ARG A 71 18.56 17.63 -2.51
CA ARG A 71 18.86 16.29 -1.98
C ARG A 71 17.87 15.83 -0.92
N ALA A 72 17.42 16.75 -0.05
CA ALA A 72 16.42 16.43 0.97
C ALA A 72 15.07 16.08 0.32
N ILE A 73 14.68 16.81 -0.71
CA ILE A 73 13.47 16.52 -1.49
C ILE A 73 13.61 15.17 -2.21
N ASP A 74 14.76 14.91 -2.83
CA ASP A 74 15.04 13.67 -3.55
C ASP A 74 14.97 12.42 -2.65
N MET A 75 15.51 12.52 -1.44
CA MET A 75 15.45 11.42 -0.44
C MET A 75 14.02 11.08 0.01
N LEU A 76 13.07 11.98 -0.17
CA LEU A 76 11.67 11.79 0.18
C LEU A 76 10.80 11.39 -1.03
N SER A 77 11.42 11.15 -2.18
CA SER A 77 10.75 10.73 -3.41
C SER A 77 10.82 9.22 -3.59
N LEU A 78 9.74 8.62 -4.08
CA LEU A 78 9.62 7.19 -4.39
C LEU A 78 9.34 6.97 -5.89
N ASP A 79 9.83 7.87 -6.75
CA ASP A 79 9.56 7.90 -8.19
C ASP A 79 10.76 7.49 -9.06
N ARG A 80 11.95 7.26 -8.47
CA ARG A 80 13.17 6.91 -9.21
C ARG A 80 13.96 5.74 -8.63
N PRO A 81 13.65 4.51 -9.05
CA PRO A 81 12.52 4.12 -9.91
C PRO A 81 11.18 4.20 -9.17
N ALA A 82 10.09 4.41 -9.92
CA ALA A 82 8.75 4.32 -9.36
C ALA A 82 8.49 2.89 -8.89
N LEU A 83 7.82 2.75 -7.73
CA LEU A 83 7.42 1.45 -7.21
C LEU A 83 6.27 0.89 -8.05
N ASP A 84 6.37 -0.35 -8.47
CA ASP A 84 5.28 -1.09 -9.13
C ASP A 84 4.66 -2.07 -8.13
N TRP A 85 3.60 -1.63 -7.48
CA TRP A 85 2.93 -2.43 -6.45
C TRP A 85 2.24 -3.66 -7.01
N VAL A 86 1.76 -3.60 -8.26
CA VAL A 86 1.15 -4.74 -8.93
C VAL A 86 2.17 -5.84 -9.17
N GLN A 87 3.35 -5.50 -9.70
CA GLN A 87 4.40 -6.48 -9.92
C GLN A 87 4.96 -7.03 -8.60
N MET A 88 5.16 -6.18 -7.58
CA MET A 88 5.62 -6.62 -6.27
C MET A 88 4.63 -7.59 -5.61
N ALA A 89 3.35 -7.28 -5.64
CA ALA A 89 2.31 -8.15 -5.11
C ALA A 89 2.26 -9.49 -5.87
N GLY A 90 2.27 -9.46 -7.20
CA GLY A 90 2.27 -10.65 -8.03
C GLY A 90 3.48 -11.56 -7.77
N SER A 91 4.68 -10.97 -7.58
CA SER A 91 5.90 -11.74 -7.24
C SER A 91 5.80 -12.45 -5.89
N MET A 92 4.94 -11.99 -5.00
CA MET A 92 4.69 -12.55 -3.66
C MET A 92 3.40 -13.39 -3.59
N GLY A 93 2.75 -13.63 -4.75
CA GLY A 93 1.55 -14.49 -4.82
C GLY A 93 0.24 -13.79 -4.46
N VAL A 94 0.20 -12.45 -4.47
CA VAL A 94 -1.01 -11.65 -4.23
C VAL A 94 -1.51 -11.09 -5.55
N GLU A 95 -2.78 -11.32 -5.87
CA GLU A 95 -3.43 -10.67 -7.02
C GLU A 95 -3.55 -9.17 -6.80
N ALA A 96 -3.26 -8.39 -7.84
CA ALA A 96 -3.23 -6.94 -7.70
C ALA A 96 -3.71 -6.21 -8.96
N ASN A 97 -4.38 -5.08 -8.74
CA ASN A 97 -4.84 -4.16 -9.77
C ASN A 97 -4.34 -2.74 -9.51
N ARG A 98 -4.15 -1.96 -10.59
CA ARG A 98 -3.83 -0.53 -10.51
C ARG A 98 -5.03 0.27 -10.97
N VAL A 99 -5.40 1.31 -10.22
CA VAL A 99 -6.53 2.20 -10.51
C VAL A 99 -6.08 3.67 -10.46
N THR A 100 -6.67 4.49 -11.31
CA THR A 100 -6.32 5.91 -11.48
C THR A 100 -7.51 6.85 -11.39
N ASP A 101 -8.71 6.32 -11.19
CA ASP A 101 -9.96 7.08 -11.07
C ASP A 101 -10.94 6.38 -10.12
N CYS A 102 -11.99 7.10 -9.70
CA CYS A 102 -12.95 6.59 -8.74
C CYS A 102 -13.78 5.41 -9.26
N ALA A 103 -14.12 5.37 -10.53
CA ALA A 103 -14.95 4.29 -11.08
C ALA A 103 -14.17 2.97 -11.11
N SER A 104 -12.91 3.00 -11.54
CA SER A 104 -12.03 1.83 -11.50
C SER A 104 -11.71 1.39 -10.06
N LEU A 105 -11.61 2.33 -9.12
CA LEU A 105 -11.44 2.01 -7.71
C LEU A 105 -12.67 1.29 -7.13
N GLU A 106 -13.89 1.77 -7.43
CA GLU A 106 -15.13 1.15 -6.99
C GLU A 106 -15.21 -0.31 -7.46
N ALA A 107 -15.01 -0.54 -8.76
CA ALA A 107 -15.02 -1.90 -9.31
C ALA A 107 -13.94 -2.80 -8.68
N ALA A 108 -12.71 -2.31 -8.54
CA ALA A 108 -11.63 -3.08 -7.94
C ALA A 108 -11.88 -3.38 -6.45
N LEU A 109 -12.57 -2.48 -5.74
CA LEU A 109 -12.99 -2.72 -4.35
C LEU A 109 -14.06 -3.80 -4.26
N GLU A 110 -15.07 -3.76 -5.13
CA GLU A 110 -16.11 -4.79 -5.17
C GLU A 110 -15.48 -6.16 -5.43
N ASP A 111 -14.60 -6.27 -6.42
CA ASP A 111 -13.88 -7.50 -6.74
C ASP A 111 -13.01 -7.97 -5.57
N GLY A 112 -12.23 -7.06 -4.99
CA GLY A 112 -11.34 -7.37 -3.86
C GLY A 112 -12.11 -7.82 -2.60
N LEU A 113 -13.27 -7.24 -2.34
CA LEU A 113 -14.12 -7.64 -1.22
C LEU A 113 -14.82 -8.97 -1.44
N ALA A 114 -15.12 -9.32 -2.70
CA ALA A 114 -15.74 -10.59 -3.07
C ALA A 114 -14.74 -11.75 -3.18
N THR A 115 -13.46 -11.45 -3.37
CA THR A 115 -12.39 -12.46 -3.53
C THR A 115 -12.06 -13.12 -2.19
N ASP A 116 -12.01 -14.44 -2.14
CA ASP A 116 -11.46 -15.17 -1.01
C ASP A 116 -9.92 -15.16 -1.07
N GLY A 117 -9.29 -14.77 0.04
CA GLY A 117 -7.84 -14.64 0.11
C GLY A 117 -7.34 -13.20 -0.03
N PRO A 118 -6.02 -13.01 -0.21
CA PRO A 118 -5.42 -11.69 -0.25
C PRO A 118 -5.51 -11.03 -1.64
N SER A 119 -5.78 -9.73 -1.64
CA SER A 119 -5.76 -8.89 -2.84
C SER A 119 -5.12 -7.53 -2.55
N LEU A 120 -4.57 -6.88 -3.59
CA LEU A 120 -4.00 -5.54 -3.49
C LEU A 120 -4.56 -4.62 -4.58
N ILE A 121 -4.88 -3.40 -4.21
CA ILE A 121 -5.28 -2.33 -5.13
C ILE A 121 -4.29 -1.19 -5.01
N GLU A 122 -3.52 -0.92 -6.06
CA GLU A 122 -2.69 0.28 -6.16
C GLU A 122 -3.53 1.46 -6.62
N VAL A 123 -3.77 2.41 -5.73
CA VAL A 123 -4.50 3.65 -6.02
C VAL A 123 -3.49 4.74 -6.32
N VAL A 124 -3.37 5.13 -7.59
CA VAL A 124 -2.43 6.20 -8.02
C VAL A 124 -3.04 7.57 -7.72
N LEU A 125 -2.29 8.41 -6.98
CA LEU A 125 -2.69 9.76 -6.58
C LEU A 125 -1.93 10.84 -7.36
#